data_af5c36d1940523bcac506e40f8a0c3b3
#
_entry.id   af5c36d1940523bcac506e40f8a0c3b3
#
_cell.length_a   1.000
_cell.length_b   1.000
_cell.length_c   1.000
_cell.angle_alpha   90.00
_cell.angle_beta   90.00
_cell.angle_gamma   90.00
#
_symmetry.space_group_name_H-M   'P 1'
#
loop_
_entity.id
_entity.type
_entity.pdbx_description
1 polymer ?
#
loop_
_entity_poly.entity_id
_entity_poly.type
_entity_poly.pdbx_seq_one_letter_code
_entity_poly.pdbx_strand_id
1 'polypeptide(L)'
;MTISLVAAGLYFLSRQAAPSEHYKRVVALFHSFAATGLLAFLAWYEYPNGWLAPIWAAFALVLAIADQRLKLQELPWQSHALAAITLVRAVSVNLYFTLSWHGFSVRLLSLAVVAVIFYALSRLIRMPDEWRQLDLHHVYSWAASVIVSLLLWYELQPLSIAVGWAVFGLVLFEYGILRKIAQFRYQAYVALLAAFARIFFANLTAGEPGEFWGPRMYTILPLALILYFVYAQLPQKEENVARDRRLHFDTLVAYLGTATIVALFYFQFPIEWVVVSWAALVFALLGAALALDKPLFLQQGMLLTLMVFSRGMAHNLFGASYFGESDWKGNYLAVSAASAMLLASLAFAFRLRGRFQLGLNGSRLTRLVHAAMRRPEQLVFFVPVLLVTFMLALKMKTGLITVSWGIEAVLVFMLAFAVKETSFRRTGLGLLLVCVGKIAALDFWGLQIRDKYITLIVVGIALTFVSFLYTRYGDTIRQYL
;
A
#
# COMPACT_ATOMS: atom_id res chain seq x y z
N MET A 1 4.93 51.80 19.82
CA MET A 1 3.95 52.32 20.81
C MET A 1 2.81 53.12 20.16
N THR A 2 3.05 54.13 19.33
CA THR A 2 2.00 54.91 18.69
C THR A 2 1.02 54.11 17.84
N ILE A 3 1.46 53.21 16.97
CA ILE A 3 0.59 52.39 16.12
C ILE A 3 -0.32 51.47 16.95
N SER A 4 0.20 50.90 18.03
CA SER A 4 -0.59 50.07 18.95
C SER A 4 -1.71 50.86 19.65
N LEU A 5 -1.41 52.10 20.05
CA LEU A 5 -2.40 53.01 20.65
C LEU A 5 -3.46 53.41 19.65
N VAL A 6 -3.05 53.73 18.41
CA VAL A 6 -4.00 54.05 17.31
C VAL A 6 -4.91 52.85 17.01
N ALA A 7 -4.36 51.65 16.91
CA ALA A 7 -5.16 50.45 16.68
C ALA A 7 -6.14 50.16 17.83
N ALA A 8 -5.70 50.31 19.09
CA ALA A 8 -6.58 50.22 20.25
C ALA A 8 -7.70 51.27 20.23
N GLY A 9 -7.38 52.52 19.87
CA GLY A 9 -8.34 53.60 19.66
C GLY A 9 -9.38 53.29 18.58
N LEU A 10 -8.95 52.75 17.46
CA LEU A 10 -9.83 52.30 16.38
C LEU A 10 -10.77 51.16 16.80
N TYR A 11 -10.28 50.19 17.54
CA TYR A 11 -11.14 49.13 18.13
C TYR A 11 -12.13 49.71 19.12
N PHE A 12 -11.71 50.66 19.93
CA PHE A 12 -12.61 51.34 20.88
C PHE A 12 -13.71 52.12 20.15
N LEU A 13 -13.35 52.91 19.12
CA LEU A 13 -14.30 53.66 18.29
C LEU A 13 -15.28 52.73 17.56
N SER A 14 -14.82 51.54 17.09
CA SER A 14 -15.71 50.58 16.46
C SER A 14 -16.79 50.07 17.43
N ARG A 15 -16.54 50.08 18.74
CA ARG A 15 -17.49 49.67 19.78
C ARG A 15 -18.50 50.73 20.17
N GLN A 16 -18.14 52.02 20.05
CA GLN A 16 -19.01 53.10 20.40
C GLN A 16 -20.08 53.40 19.32
N ALA A 17 -19.88 52.91 18.10
CA ALA A 17 -20.85 53.09 17.03
C ALA A 17 -22.11 52.27 17.29
N ALA A 18 -23.23 52.95 17.57
CA ALA A 18 -24.50 52.28 17.83
C ALA A 18 -24.99 51.49 16.61
N PRO A 19 -25.50 50.25 16.78
CA PRO A 19 -25.83 49.33 15.67
C PRO A 19 -27.08 49.73 14.88
N SER A 20 -27.76 50.77 15.24
CA SER A 20 -29.12 51.13 14.71
C SER A 20 -29.15 51.80 13.35
N GLU A 21 -28.03 52.29 12.82
CA GLU A 21 -27.99 52.98 11.52
C GLU A 21 -26.99 52.28 10.59
N HIS A 22 -27.40 51.99 9.36
CA HIS A 22 -26.56 51.27 8.37
C HIS A 22 -25.19 51.96 8.15
N TYR A 23 -25.14 53.26 8.09
CA TYR A 23 -23.92 54.06 7.94
C TYR A 23 -22.95 53.86 9.12
N LYS A 24 -23.46 53.88 10.36
CA LYS A 24 -22.63 53.68 11.56
C LYS A 24 -22.04 52.27 11.61
N ARG A 25 -22.78 51.26 11.14
CA ARG A 25 -22.28 49.90 11.02
C ARG A 25 -21.12 49.79 10.03
N VAL A 26 -21.22 50.41 8.85
CA VAL A 26 -20.14 50.41 7.85
C VAL A 26 -18.88 51.08 8.40
N VAL A 27 -19.03 52.22 9.08
CA VAL A 27 -17.93 52.96 9.71
C VAL A 27 -17.28 52.12 10.83
N ALA A 28 -18.06 51.43 11.66
CA ALA A 28 -17.57 50.57 12.71
C ALA A 28 -16.77 49.37 12.14
N LEU A 29 -17.26 48.73 11.07
CA LEU A 29 -16.57 47.67 10.33
C LEU A 29 -15.23 48.20 9.80
N PHE A 30 -15.21 49.36 9.13
CA PHE A 30 -13.98 49.96 8.60
C PHE A 30 -12.94 50.18 9.70
N HIS A 31 -13.31 50.74 10.85
CA HIS A 31 -12.37 50.95 11.97
C HIS A 31 -11.84 49.63 12.52
N SER A 32 -12.68 48.60 12.64
CA SER A 32 -12.26 47.27 13.13
C SER A 32 -11.27 46.59 12.17
N PHE A 33 -11.53 46.60 10.84
CA PHE A 33 -10.61 46.07 9.83
C PHE A 33 -9.32 46.90 9.75
N ALA A 34 -9.40 48.21 9.83
CA ALA A 34 -8.23 49.11 9.85
C ALA A 34 -7.33 48.81 11.07
N ALA A 35 -7.93 48.60 12.24
CA ALA A 35 -7.18 48.23 13.45
C ALA A 35 -6.45 46.91 13.28
N THR A 36 -7.13 45.86 12.76
CA THR A 36 -6.50 44.55 12.47
C THR A 36 -5.37 44.69 11.44
N GLY A 37 -5.59 45.44 10.36
CA GLY A 37 -4.59 45.70 9.34
C GLY A 37 -3.34 46.41 9.89
N LEU A 38 -3.54 47.43 10.72
CA LEU A 38 -2.43 48.15 11.37
C LEU A 38 -1.63 47.26 12.31
N LEU A 39 -2.28 46.39 13.08
CA LEU A 39 -1.56 45.46 13.94
C LEU A 39 -0.79 44.37 13.13
N ALA A 40 -1.37 43.89 12.06
CA ALA A 40 -0.70 42.96 11.16
C ALA A 40 0.50 43.61 10.46
N PHE A 41 0.37 44.88 10.06
CA PHE A 41 1.44 45.69 9.48
C PHE A 41 2.53 46.04 10.51
N LEU A 42 2.15 46.36 11.74
CA LEU A 42 3.09 46.56 12.83
C LEU A 42 3.92 45.30 13.10
N ALA A 43 3.28 44.13 13.13
CA ALA A 43 3.97 42.86 13.26
C ALA A 43 4.97 42.64 12.12
N TRP A 44 4.62 43.00 10.89
CA TRP A 44 5.52 42.89 9.74
C TRP A 44 6.75 43.81 9.85
N TYR A 45 6.59 44.98 10.44
CA TYR A 45 7.68 45.94 10.62
C TYR A 45 8.61 45.58 11.79
N GLU A 46 8.05 45.15 12.91
CA GLU A 46 8.79 44.95 14.16
C GLU A 46 9.52 43.57 14.24
N TYR A 47 8.95 42.55 13.59
CA TYR A 47 9.46 41.19 13.76
C TYR A 47 10.27 40.68 12.56
N PRO A 48 11.31 39.85 12.82
CA PRO A 48 12.09 39.22 11.76
C PRO A 48 11.22 38.36 10.85
N ASN A 49 11.55 38.34 9.56
CA ASN A 49 10.78 37.66 8.53
C ASN A 49 10.45 36.19 8.83
N GLY A 50 11.32 35.44 9.53
CA GLY A 50 11.09 34.05 9.88
C GLY A 50 9.98 33.82 10.90
N TRP A 51 9.71 34.79 11.79
CA TRP A 51 8.72 34.69 12.86
C TRP A 51 7.37 35.32 12.52
N LEU A 52 7.26 35.98 11.40
CA LEU A 52 6.06 36.73 11.04
C LEU A 52 4.84 35.81 10.80
N ALA A 53 5.01 34.66 10.14
CA ALA A 53 3.90 33.73 9.93
C ALA A 53 3.35 33.15 11.26
N PRO A 54 4.16 32.70 12.23
CA PRO A 54 3.65 32.32 13.56
C PRO A 54 2.90 33.45 14.28
N ILE A 55 3.39 34.68 14.18
CA ILE A 55 2.76 35.85 14.83
C ILE A 55 1.38 36.14 14.21
N TRP A 56 1.29 36.15 12.88
CA TRP A 56 0.00 36.32 12.20
C TRP A 56 -0.96 35.16 12.46
N ALA A 57 -0.45 33.90 12.52
CA ALA A 57 -1.26 32.77 12.92
C ALA A 57 -1.81 32.94 14.36
N ALA A 58 -0.95 33.33 15.30
CA ALA A 58 -1.35 33.59 16.69
C ALA A 58 -2.38 34.72 16.77
N PHE A 59 -2.22 35.77 15.97
CA PHE A 59 -3.18 36.87 15.92
C PHE A 59 -4.53 36.38 15.34
N ALA A 60 -4.54 35.58 14.28
CA ALA A 60 -5.76 34.96 13.76
C ALA A 60 -6.48 34.11 14.84
N LEU A 61 -5.71 33.34 15.62
CA LEU A 61 -6.23 32.55 16.73
C LEU A 61 -6.85 33.44 17.84
N VAL A 62 -6.18 34.53 18.20
CA VAL A 62 -6.68 35.49 19.17
C VAL A 62 -8.02 36.10 18.69
N LEU A 63 -8.14 36.47 17.40
CA LEU A 63 -9.39 36.98 16.85
C LEU A 63 -10.50 35.92 16.87
N ALA A 64 -10.17 34.64 16.58
CA ALA A 64 -11.14 33.55 16.67
C ALA A 64 -11.61 33.28 18.11
N ILE A 65 -10.74 33.37 19.09
CA ILE A 65 -11.08 33.25 20.52
C ILE A 65 -11.93 34.49 20.97
N ALA A 66 -11.54 35.66 20.54
CA ALA A 66 -12.30 36.90 20.83
C ALA A 66 -13.73 36.84 20.27
N ASP A 67 -13.90 36.28 19.05
CA ASP A 67 -15.22 36.07 18.46
C ASP A 67 -16.11 35.15 19.31
N GLN A 68 -15.56 34.05 19.85
CA GLN A 68 -16.32 33.17 20.73
C GLN A 68 -16.86 33.87 21.98
N ARG A 69 -16.11 34.85 22.48
CA ARG A 69 -16.49 35.62 23.68
C ARG A 69 -17.42 36.79 23.36
N LEU A 70 -17.10 37.52 22.31
CA LEU A 70 -17.76 38.78 21.97
C LEU A 70 -18.90 38.64 20.93
N LYS A 71 -18.91 37.55 20.18
CA LYS A 71 -19.91 37.19 19.14
C LYS A 71 -20.13 38.31 18.10
N LEU A 72 -19.02 38.89 17.64
CA LEU A 72 -19.05 39.99 16.67
C LEU A 72 -18.93 39.45 15.25
N GLN A 73 -19.77 39.90 14.34
CA GLN A 73 -19.86 39.42 12.98
C GLN A 73 -18.59 39.64 12.14
N GLU A 74 -17.80 40.67 12.46
CA GLU A 74 -16.56 41.03 11.75
C GLU A 74 -15.33 40.19 12.12
N LEU A 75 -15.25 39.70 13.37
CA LEU A 75 -14.06 38.98 13.84
C LEU A 75 -13.79 37.65 13.10
N PRO A 76 -14.78 36.82 12.77
CA PRO A 76 -14.55 35.65 11.94
C PRO A 76 -13.89 36.00 10.60
N TRP A 77 -14.41 37.01 9.89
CA TRP A 77 -13.86 37.46 8.61
C TRP A 77 -12.40 37.90 8.71
N GLN A 78 -12.07 38.67 9.75
CA GLN A 78 -10.68 39.11 10.01
C GLN A 78 -9.77 37.93 10.32
N SER A 79 -10.23 36.98 11.12
CA SER A 79 -9.49 35.76 11.44
C SER A 79 -9.26 34.90 10.19
N HIS A 80 -10.28 34.72 9.33
CA HIS A 80 -10.14 33.99 8.06
C HIS A 80 -9.17 34.70 7.11
N ALA A 81 -9.26 36.00 6.93
CA ALA A 81 -8.37 36.77 6.08
C ALA A 81 -6.91 36.67 6.54
N LEU A 82 -6.68 36.82 7.84
CA LEU A 82 -5.33 36.73 8.41
C LEU A 82 -4.76 35.32 8.34
N ALA A 83 -5.58 34.29 8.58
CA ALA A 83 -5.17 32.91 8.41
C ALA A 83 -4.82 32.60 6.95
N ALA A 84 -5.58 33.08 5.98
CA ALA A 84 -5.28 32.90 4.56
C ALA A 84 -3.95 33.57 4.16
N ILE A 85 -3.71 34.80 4.60
CA ILE A 85 -2.44 35.52 4.37
C ILE A 85 -1.28 34.76 5.03
N THR A 86 -1.49 34.24 6.25
CA THR A 86 -0.51 33.43 6.97
C THR A 86 -0.16 32.15 6.19
N LEU A 87 -1.16 31.47 5.63
CA LEU A 87 -0.94 30.27 4.84
C LEU A 87 -0.11 30.56 3.58
N VAL A 88 -0.48 31.61 2.85
CA VAL A 88 0.29 32.05 1.68
C VAL A 88 1.74 32.32 2.05
N ARG A 89 1.98 33.08 3.14
CA ARG A 89 3.30 33.39 3.61
C ARG A 89 4.07 32.16 4.09
N ALA A 90 3.43 31.26 4.82
CA ALA A 90 4.04 30.01 5.29
C ALA A 90 4.61 29.20 4.13
N VAL A 91 3.85 29.06 3.04
CA VAL A 91 4.26 28.28 1.86
C VAL A 91 5.23 29.05 0.95
N SER A 92 5.03 30.36 0.74
CA SER A 92 5.84 31.15 -0.21
C SER A 92 7.16 31.66 0.36
N VAL A 93 7.25 31.86 1.67
CA VAL A 93 8.42 32.48 2.32
C VAL A 93 9.02 31.57 3.39
N ASN A 94 8.25 31.19 4.43
CA ASN A 94 8.79 30.48 5.58
C ASN A 94 9.34 29.09 5.22
N LEU A 95 8.75 28.42 4.24
CA LEU A 95 9.20 27.10 3.78
C LEU A 95 10.65 27.12 3.21
N TYR A 96 11.09 28.24 2.68
CA TYR A 96 12.40 28.39 2.07
C TYR A 96 13.45 29.03 3.01
N PHE A 97 13.11 29.31 4.26
CA PHE A 97 14.05 29.84 5.23
C PHE A 97 15.12 28.79 5.62
N THR A 98 16.39 29.14 5.45
CA THR A 98 17.55 28.30 5.77
C THR A 98 18.26 28.71 7.05
N LEU A 99 17.83 29.80 7.71
CA LEU A 99 18.45 30.28 8.94
C LEU A 99 18.24 29.30 10.11
N SER A 100 19.24 29.18 10.97
CA SER A 100 19.18 28.43 12.23
C SER A 100 19.15 29.38 13.43
N TRP A 101 18.38 29.02 14.44
CA TRP A 101 18.29 29.68 15.73
C TRP A 101 18.57 28.67 16.83
N HIS A 102 19.66 28.89 17.59
CA HIS A 102 20.15 27.95 18.63
C HIS A 102 20.28 26.50 18.16
N GLY A 103 20.72 26.28 16.93
CA GLY A 103 20.89 24.93 16.36
C GLY A 103 19.63 24.30 15.75
N PHE A 104 18.48 24.96 15.87
CA PHE A 104 17.21 24.51 15.23
C PHE A 104 16.92 25.34 13.99
N SER A 105 16.37 24.70 12.95
CA SER A 105 15.89 25.39 11.77
C SER A 105 14.76 26.35 12.13
N VAL A 106 14.87 27.63 11.75
CA VAL A 106 13.79 28.61 11.92
C VAL A 106 12.54 28.19 11.14
N ARG A 107 12.73 27.52 9.99
CA ARG A 107 11.64 26.92 9.22
C ARG A 107 10.88 25.88 10.07
N LEU A 108 11.60 24.94 10.72
CA LEU A 108 11.00 23.93 11.58
C LEU A 108 10.15 24.57 12.69
N LEU A 109 10.74 25.48 13.44
CA LEU A 109 10.06 26.10 14.58
C LEU A 109 8.86 26.95 14.14
N SER A 110 9.03 27.79 13.11
CA SER A 110 7.96 28.69 12.66
C SER A 110 6.78 27.93 12.05
N LEU A 111 7.05 26.96 11.18
CA LEU A 111 5.96 26.18 10.52
C LEU A 111 5.31 25.18 11.46
N ALA A 112 6.02 24.60 12.43
CA ALA A 112 5.42 23.75 13.46
C ALA A 112 4.42 24.54 14.30
N VAL A 113 4.77 25.77 14.73
CA VAL A 113 3.83 26.64 15.45
C VAL A 113 2.62 27.01 14.60
N VAL A 114 2.84 27.37 13.33
CA VAL A 114 1.72 27.67 12.39
C VAL A 114 0.81 26.45 12.25
N ALA A 115 1.35 25.25 12.06
CA ALA A 115 0.56 24.02 11.92
C ALA A 115 -0.29 23.73 13.17
N VAL A 116 0.30 23.85 14.37
CA VAL A 116 -0.44 23.68 15.64
C VAL A 116 -1.58 24.68 15.75
N ILE A 117 -1.32 25.95 15.43
CA ILE A 117 -2.35 26.99 15.45
C ILE A 117 -3.45 26.71 14.43
N PHE A 118 -3.12 26.23 13.23
CA PHE A 118 -4.13 25.89 12.22
C PHE A 118 -4.99 24.69 12.64
N TYR A 119 -4.42 23.70 13.34
CA TYR A 119 -5.22 22.63 13.97
C TYR A 119 -6.14 23.18 15.07
N ALA A 120 -5.69 24.17 15.85
CA ALA A 120 -6.53 24.83 16.83
C ALA A 120 -7.65 25.67 16.14
N LEU A 121 -7.31 26.44 15.11
CA LEU A 121 -8.28 27.20 14.31
C LEU A 121 -9.37 26.31 13.72
N SER A 122 -9.03 25.11 13.24
CA SER A 122 -10.02 24.16 12.70
C SER A 122 -11.13 23.79 13.70
N ARG A 123 -10.91 24.05 14.99
CA ARG A 123 -11.85 23.78 16.08
C ARG A 123 -12.52 25.04 16.64
N LEU A 124 -11.80 26.15 16.61
CA LEU A 124 -12.18 27.38 17.32
C LEU A 124 -12.79 28.43 16.41
N ILE A 125 -12.43 28.43 15.11
CA ILE A 125 -12.90 29.46 14.20
C ILE A 125 -14.38 29.27 13.88
N ARG A 126 -15.15 30.35 14.00
CA ARG A 126 -16.56 30.36 13.63
C ARG A 126 -16.71 30.67 12.16
N MET A 127 -17.57 29.91 11.47
CA MET A 127 -17.92 30.23 10.09
C MET A 127 -18.94 31.36 10.01
N PRO A 128 -18.71 32.34 9.15
CA PRO A 128 -19.74 33.31 8.79
C PRO A 128 -21.01 32.60 8.29
N ASP A 129 -22.20 33.14 8.58
CA ASP A 129 -23.46 32.48 8.25
C ASP A 129 -23.61 32.22 6.73
N GLU A 130 -23.02 33.07 5.89
CA GLU A 130 -22.98 32.94 4.43
C GLU A 130 -22.18 31.71 3.94
N TRP A 131 -21.17 31.30 4.70
CA TRP A 131 -20.28 30.19 4.35
C TRP A 131 -20.54 28.92 5.15
N ARG A 132 -21.55 28.92 6.01
CA ARG A 132 -21.90 27.82 6.90
C ARG A 132 -22.20 26.50 6.14
N GLN A 133 -22.71 26.62 4.90
CA GLN A 133 -23.00 25.48 4.04
C GLN A 133 -21.74 24.82 3.44
N LEU A 134 -20.61 25.53 3.38
CA LEU A 134 -19.38 25.07 2.75
C LEU A 134 -18.50 24.22 3.67
N ASP A 135 -18.85 24.08 4.96
CA ASP A 135 -18.13 23.29 5.98
C ASP A 135 -16.59 23.47 5.94
N LEU A 136 -16.16 24.73 5.85
CA LEU A 136 -14.75 25.12 5.67
C LEU A 136 -13.87 24.85 6.92
N HIS A 137 -14.45 24.39 8.03
CA HIS A 137 -13.67 24.03 9.23
C HIS A 137 -12.56 23.02 8.92
N HIS A 138 -12.82 22.12 7.97
CA HIS A 138 -11.85 21.10 7.55
C HIS A 138 -10.66 21.68 6.80
N VAL A 139 -10.81 22.83 6.11
CA VAL A 139 -9.74 23.45 5.32
C VAL A 139 -8.52 23.76 6.19
N TYR A 140 -8.73 24.26 7.41
CA TYR A 140 -7.63 24.58 8.34
C TYR A 140 -6.86 23.34 8.79
N SER A 141 -7.56 22.24 9.07
CA SER A 141 -6.88 20.98 9.45
C SER A 141 -6.12 20.39 8.27
N TRP A 142 -6.65 20.46 7.05
CA TRP A 142 -5.94 20.06 5.84
C TRP A 142 -4.73 20.95 5.56
N ALA A 143 -4.87 22.28 5.69
CA ALA A 143 -3.75 23.21 5.55
C ALA A 143 -2.63 22.89 6.55
N ALA A 144 -2.97 22.62 7.81
CA ALA A 144 -2.00 22.19 8.82
C ALA A 144 -1.28 20.91 8.42
N SER A 145 -2.03 19.90 7.96
CA SER A 145 -1.42 18.63 7.52
C SER A 145 -0.52 18.81 6.30
N VAL A 146 -0.88 19.68 5.35
CA VAL A 146 -0.04 20.02 4.20
C VAL A 146 1.25 20.72 4.67
N ILE A 147 1.14 21.70 5.59
CA ILE A 147 2.31 22.39 6.15
C ILE A 147 3.26 21.39 6.82
N VAL A 148 2.75 20.44 7.63
CA VAL A 148 3.57 19.41 8.26
C VAL A 148 4.21 18.50 7.22
N SER A 149 3.47 18.07 6.20
CA SER A 149 4.01 17.22 5.13
C SER A 149 5.12 17.91 4.34
N LEU A 150 4.95 19.20 4.01
CA LEU A 150 5.98 20.01 3.37
C LEU A 150 7.17 20.26 4.29
N LEU A 151 6.93 20.50 5.59
CA LEU A 151 7.99 20.66 6.58
C LEU A 151 8.86 19.39 6.65
N LEU A 152 8.24 18.20 6.72
CA LEU A 152 8.98 16.93 6.69
C LEU A 152 9.76 16.75 5.39
N TRP A 153 9.22 17.21 4.25
CA TRP A 153 9.91 17.15 2.96
C TRP A 153 11.19 17.97 2.95
N TYR A 154 11.18 19.15 3.56
CA TYR A 154 12.32 20.06 3.56
C TYR A 154 13.32 19.85 4.70
N GLU A 155 12.92 19.24 5.82
CA GLU A 155 13.79 19.00 6.98
C GLU A 155 14.44 17.61 6.96
N LEU A 156 13.77 16.61 6.38
CA LEU A 156 14.29 15.25 6.39
C LEU A 156 15.17 14.98 5.17
N GLN A 157 16.10 14.06 5.35
CA GLN A 157 16.88 13.52 4.24
C GLN A 157 15.94 12.78 3.25
N PRO A 158 16.29 12.75 1.95
CA PRO A 158 15.43 12.18 0.90
C PRO A 158 14.91 10.76 1.19
N LEU A 159 15.73 9.92 1.83
CA LEU A 159 15.35 8.54 2.19
C LEU A 159 14.41 8.45 3.39
N SER A 160 14.47 9.44 4.29
CA SER A 160 13.66 9.46 5.53
C SER A 160 12.27 10.07 5.33
N ILE A 161 12.02 10.76 4.21
CA ILE A 161 10.75 11.46 3.94
C ILE A 161 9.57 10.47 3.96
N ALA A 162 9.70 9.32 3.29
CA ALA A 162 8.65 8.32 3.24
C ALA A 162 8.27 7.81 4.64
N VAL A 163 9.28 7.54 5.49
CA VAL A 163 9.08 7.13 6.88
C VAL A 163 8.45 8.27 7.69
N GLY A 164 8.93 9.51 7.52
CA GLY A 164 8.35 10.68 8.19
C GLY A 164 6.87 10.87 7.87
N TRP A 165 6.49 10.77 6.60
CA TRP A 165 5.09 10.83 6.19
C TRP A 165 4.25 9.65 6.68
N ALA A 166 4.84 8.43 6.73
CA ALA A 166 4.16 7.26 7.26
C ALA A 166 3.89 7.39 8.77
N VAL A 167 4.87 7.85 9.55
CA VAL A 167 4.71 8.13 10.99
C VAL A 167 3.71 9.24 11.21
N PHE A 168 3.77 10.32 10.45
CA PHE A 168 2.77 11.40 10.52
C PHE A 168 1.35 10.89 10.21
N GLY A 169 1.21 10.08 9.15
CA GLY A 169 -0.05 9.42 8.81
C GLY A 169 -0.57 8.54 9.94
N LEU A 170 0.31 7.77 10.59
CA LEU A 170 -0.03 6.94 11.75
C LEU A 170 -0.54 7.78 12.93
N VAL A 171 0.14 8.90 13.25
CA VAL A 171 -0.28 9.82 14.33
C VAL A 171 -1.67 10.41 14.03
N LEU A 172 -1.91 10.85 12.80
CA LEU A 172 -3.23 11.35 12.39
C LEU A 172 -4.31 10.27 12.46
N PHE A 173 -3.97 9.03 12.07
CA PHE A 173 -4.89 7.90 12.13
C PHE A 173 -5.29 7.58 13.57
N GLU A 174 -4.31 7.41 14.46
CA GLU A 174 -4.54 7.15 15.88
C GLU A 174 -5.37 8.26 16.53
N TYR A 175 -5.02 9.51 16.27
CA TYR A 175 -5.80 10.64 16.78
C TYR A 175 -7.24 10.63 16.25
N GLY A 176 -7.42 10.30 14.96
CA GLY A 176 -8.73 10.18 14.30
C GLY A 176 -9.58 9.05 14.87
N ILE A 177 -8.98 7.92 15.26
CA ILE A 177 -9.66 6.81 15.93
C ILE A 177 -10.02 7.20 17.37
N LEU A 178 -9.05 7.66 18.16
CA LEU A 178 -9.24 8.02 19.57
C LEU A 178 -10.31 9.11 19.79
N ARG A 179 -10.30 10.12 18.92
CA ARG A 179 -11.26 11.25 18.99
C ARG A 179 -12.51 11.04 18.16
N LYS A 180 -12.62 9.92 17.44
CA LYS A 180 -13.75 9.59 16.55
C LYS A 180 -13.98 10.62 15.44
N ILE A 181 -12.90 11.23 14.92
CA ILE A 181 -12.95 12.29 13.91
C ILE A 181 -12.52 11.71 12.56
N ALA A 182 -13.47 11.53 11.64
CA ALA A 182 -13.22 10.96 10.32
C ALA A 182 -12.19 11.76 9.51
N GLN A 183 -12.19 13.08 9.64
CA GLN A 183 -11.33 13.98 8.88
C GLN A 183 -9.84 13.68 9.06
N PHE A 184 -9.39 13.40 10.29
CA PHE A 184 -7.99 13.03 10.55
C PHE A 184 -7.62 11.67 9.97
N ARG A 185 -8.57 10.72 9.92
CA ARG A 185 -8.35 9.43 9.26
C ARG A 185 -8.18 9.60 7.75
N TYR A 186 -8.98 10.46 7.11
CA TYR A 186 -8.82 10.74 5.66
C TYR A 186 -7.48 11.40 5.36
N GLN A 187 -7.03 12.35 6.19
CA GLN A 187 -5.69 12.94 6.08
C GLN A 187 -4.60 11.89 6.27
N ALA A 188 -4.78 10.96 7.21
CA ALA A 188 -3.87 9.83 7.42
C ALA A 188 -3.75 8.95 6.17
N TYR A 189 -4.87 8.57 5.54
CA TYR A 189 -4.85 7.77 4.32
C TYR A 189 -4.12 8.47 3.18
N VAL A 190 -4.31 9.78 3.03
CA VAL A 190 -3.58 10.58 2.03
C VAL A 190 -2.09 10.62 2.33
N ALA A 191 -1.69 10.82 3.59
CA ALA A 191 -0.29 10.81 4.00
C ALA A 191 0.37 9.45 3.78
N LEU A 192 -0.31 8.34 4.11
CA LEU A 192 0.17 6.97 3.88
C LEU A 192 0.28 6.65 2.38
N LEU A 193 -0.66 7.10 1.56
CA LEU A 193 -0.60 6.95 0.11
C LEU A 193 0.57 7.75 -0.49
N ALA A 194 0.79 8.98 0.00
CA ALA A 194 1.93 9.80 -0.40
C ALA A 194 3.26 9.15 0.02
N ALA A 195 3.35 8.58 1.22
CA ALA A 195 4.51 7.81 1.68
C ALA A 195 4.76 6.60 0.79
N PHE A 196 3.72 5.85 0.43
CA PHE A 196 3.80 4.73 -0.51
C PHE A 196 4.29 5.18 -1.89
N ALA A 197 3.72 6.24 -2.45
CA ALA A 197 4.17 6.77 -3.74
C ALA A 197 5.65 7.23 -3.68
N ARG A 198 6.07 7.84 -2.57
CA ARG A 198 7.42 8.38 -2.38
C ARG A 198 8.52 7.32 -2.44
N ILE A 199 8.26 6.09 -1.99
CA ILE A 199 9.28 5.02 -2.00
C ILE A 199 9.79 4.70 -3.41
N PHE A 200 8.95 4.86 -4.44
CA PHE A 200 9.35 4.60 -5.84
C PHE A 200 10.32 5.64 -6.40
N PHE A 201 10.36 6.85 -5.83
CA PHE A 201 11.22 7.93 -6.32
C PHE A 201 12.61 7.95 -5.70
N ALA A 202 12.80 7.36 -4.51
CA ALA A 202 14.09 7.44 -3.83
C ALA A 202 14.46 6.15 -3.07
N ASN A 203 13.53 5.54 -2.36
CA ASN A 203 13.87 4.49 -1.40
C ASN A 203 14.15 3.14 -2.09
N LEU A 204 13.38 2.77 -3.11
CA LEU A 204 13.56 1.50 -3.83
C LEU A 204 14.86 1.43 -4.63
N THR A 205 15.38 2.57 -5.08
CA THR A 205 16.63 2.64 -5.85
C THR A 205 17.87 2.89 -4.98
N ALA A 206 17.70 3.08 -3.66
CA ALA A 206 18.79 3.35 -2.74
C ALA A 206 19.51 2.05 -2.32
N GLY A 207 20.85 2.07 -2.23
CA GLY A 207 21.67 0.93 -1.79
C GLY A 207 21.88 -0.15 -2.86
N GLU A 208 22.72 -1.12 -2.54
CA GLU A 208 23.07 -2.23 -3.43
C GLU A 208 22.10 -3.41 -3.29
N PRO A 209 21.82 -4.17 -4.36
CA PRO A 209 21.09 -5.43 -4.26
C PRO A 209 21.85 -6.44 -3.40
N GLY A 210 21.15 -7.11 -2.46
CA GLY A 210 21.75 -8.10 -1.58
C GLY A 210 22.30 -7.57 -0.25
N GLU A 211 22.36 -6.26 -0.05
CA GLU A 211 22.70 -5.66 1.25
C GLU A 211 21.51 -5.78 2.21
N PHE A 212 21.50 -6.84 3.05
CA PHE A 212 20.32 -7.20 3.86
C PHE A 212 19.81 -6.07 4.77
N TRP A 213 20.72 -5.28 5.39
CA TRP A 213 20.38 -4.14 6.23
C TRP A 213 20.67 -2.78 5.56
N GLY A 214 20.51 -2.72 4.25
CA GLY A 214 20.72 -1.49 3.49
C GLY A 214 19.58 -0.46 3.66
N PRO A 215 19.76 0.73 3.08
CA PRO A 215 18.82 1.85 3.17
C PRO A 215 17.37 1.48 2.81
N ARG A 216 17.17 0.53 1.90
CA ARG A 216 15.84 0.03 1.53
C ARG A 216 15.11 -0.59 2.71
N MET A 217 15.78 -1.49 3.44
CA MET A 217 15.13 -2.25 4.51
C MET A 217 14.66 -1.34 5.63
N TYR A 218 15.52 -0.46 6.16
CA TYR A 218 15.16 0.37 7.29
C TYR A 218 14.24 1.56 6.93
N THR A 219 14.01 1.84 5.64
CA THR A 219 13.06 2.89 5.22
C THR A 219 11.73 2.33 4.70
N ILE A 220 11.74 1.20 4.01
CA ILE A 220 10.52 0.64 3.38
C ILE A 220 9.78 -0.31 4.32
N LEU A 221 10.50 -1.11 5.11
CA LEU A 221 9.89 -2.04 6.05
C LEU A 221 9.00 -1.34 7.10
N PRO A 222 9.41 -0.20 7.72
CA PRO A 222 8.53 0.53 8.62
C PRO A 222 7.22 0.98 7.97
N LEU A 223 7.25 1.41 6.71
CA LEU A 223 6.04 1.77 5.98
C LEU A 223 5.09 0.57 5.85
N ALA A 224 5.61 -0.60 5.44
CA ALA A 224 4.80 -1.81 5.34
C ALA A 224 4.18 -2.19 6.70
N LEU A 225 4.95 -2.12 7.79
CA LEU A 225 4.48 -2.39 9.14
C LEU A 225 3.39 -1.41 9.58
N ILE A 226 3.57 -0.11 9.31
CA ILE A 226 2.55 0.92 9.60
C ILE A 226 1.26 0.64 8.83
N LEU A 227 1.36 0.30 7.54
CA LEU A 227 0.19 -0.01 6.73
C LEU A 227 -0.59 -1.22 7.28
N TYR A 228 0.09 -2.30 7.64
CA TYR A 228 -0.56 -3.45 8.27
C TYR A 228 -1.09 -3.15 9.68
N PHE A 229 -0.41 -2.31 10.45
CA PHE A 229 -0.89 -1.87 11.75
C PHE A 229 -2.19 -1.06 11.60
N VAL A 230 -2.24 -0.09 10.68
CA VAL A 230 -3.47 0.67 10.37
C VAL A 230 -4.60 -0.26 9.94
N TYR A 231 -4.31 -1.25 9.09
CA TYR A 231 -5.30 -2.27 8.71
C TYR A 231 -5.83 -3.05 9.92
N ALA A 232 -4.94 -3.45 10.83
CA ALA A 232 -5.32 -4.22 12.02
C ALA A 232 -6.16 -3.41 13.02
N GLN A 233 -5.89 -2.11 13.12
CA GLN A 233 -6.58 -1.18 14.02
C GLN A 233 -7.95 -0.70 13.50
N LEU A 234 -8.26 -0.90 12.21
CA LEU A 234 -9.57 -0.55 11.68
C LEU A 234 -10.65 -1.45 12.31
N PRO A 235 -11.41 -0.97 13.29
CA PRO A 235 -12.31 -1.81 14.07
C PRO A 235 -13.46 -2.31 13.20
N GLN A 236 -13.72 -3.60 13.26
CA GLN A 236 -14.72 -4.27 12.42
C GLN A 236 -16.16 -3.90 12.77
N LYS A 237 -16.42 -3.37 13.97
CA LYS A 237 -17.76 -3.19 14.55
C LYS A 237 -18.15 -1.74 14.88
N GLU A 238 -17.23 -0.78 14.80
CA GLU A 238 -17.56 0.59 15.15
C GLU A 238 -18.29 1.33 14.00
N GLU A 239 -19.39 1.97 14.33
CA GLU A 239 -20.23 2.75 13.42
C GLU A 239 -19.48 3.92 12.80
N ASN A 240 -18.57 4.52 13.56
CA ASN A 240 -17.73 5.65 13.13
C ASN A 240 -16.80 5.32 11.96
N VAL A 241 -16.44 4.05 11.76
CA VAL A 241 -15.56 3.56 10.70
C VAL A 241 -16.34 2.89 9.56
N ALA A 242 -17.68 2.82 9.67
CA ALA A 242 -18.53 2.18 8.66
C ALA A 242 -18.39 2.85 7.29
N ARG A 243 -18.19 4.19 7.25
CA ARG A 243 -17.94 4.92 6.00
C ARG A 243 -16.60 4.56 5.37
N ASP A 244 -15.53 4.45 6.18
CA ASP A 244 -14.19 4.11 5.71
C ASP A 244 -14.18 2.71 5.08
N ARG A 245 -14.92 1.75 5.68
CA ARG A 245 -15.10 0.40 5.12
C ARG A 245 -15.97 0.38 3.87
N ARG A 246 -17.03 1.20 3.79
CA ARG A 246 -17.83 1.34 2.55
C ARG A 246 -16.98 1.87 1.39
N LEU A 247 -15.98 2.70 1.68
CA LEU A 247 -15.00 3.21 0.71
C LEU A 247 -13.81 2.26 0.50
N HIS A 248 -13.81 1.08 1.15
CA HIS A 248 -12.76 0.05 1.04
C HIS A 248 -11.34 0.54 1.41
N PHE A 249 -11.21 1.50 2.33
CA PHE A 249 -9.90 1.97 2.78
C PHE A 249 -9.12 0.89 3.52
N ASP A 250 -9.78 0.00 4.27
CA ASP A 250 -9.18 -1.17 4.90
C ASP A 250 -8.50 -2.07 3.86
N THR A 251 -9.23 -2.40 2.81
CA THR A 251 -8.72 -3.19 1.68
C THR A 251 -7.55 -2.49 1.00
N LEU A 252 -7.68 -1.19 0.70
CA LEU A 252 -6.65 -0.39 0.05
C LEU A 252 -5.34 -0.40 0.87
N VAL A 253 -5.40 -0.11 2.17
CA VAL A 253 -4.22 -0.03 3.04
C VAL A 253 -3.51 -1.38 3.12
N ALA A 254 -4.25 -2.50 3.22
CA ALA A 254 -3.67 -3.83 3.22
C ALA A 254 -3.00 -4.19 1.89
N TYR A 255 -3.59 -3.81 0.75
CA TYR A 255 -2.95 -4.01 -0.57
C TYR A 255 -1.70 -3.15 -0.73
N LEU A 256 -1.70 -1.90 -0.25
CA LEU A 256 -0.51 -1.06 -0.23
C LEU A 256 0.60 -1.70 0.62
N GLY A 257 0.27 -2.29 1.78
CA GLY A 257 1.21 -3.03 2.61
C GLY A 257 1.86 -4.20 1.87
N THR A 258 1.05 -5.06 1.23
CA THR A 258 1.56 -6.16 0.41
C THR A 258 2.39 -5.67 -0.76
N ALA A 259 1.91 -4.66 -1.50
CA ALA A 259 2.62 -4.09 -2.63
C ALA A 259 3.98 -3.48 -2.22
N THR A 260 4.05 -2.87 -1.03
CA THR A 260 5.32 -2.37 -0.45
C THR A 260 6.32 -3.49 -0.24
N ILE A 261 5.90 -4.65 0.31
CA ILE A 261 6.79 -5.81 0.52
C ILE A 261 7.18 -6.44 -0.82
N VAL A 262 6.23 -6.59 -1.75
CA VAL A 262 6.50 -7.12 -3.11
C VAL A 262 7.53 -6.25 -3.84
N ALA A 263 7.38 -4.93 -3.77
CA ALA A 263 8.33 -3.99 -4.35
C ALA A 263 9.70 -4.04 -3.63
N LEU A 264 9.70 -4.08 -2.30
CA LEU A 264 10.93 -4.25 -1.51
C LEU A 264 11.69 -5.50 -1.96
N PHE A 265 11.03 -6.65 -2.05
CA PHE A 265 11.65 -7.91 -2.46
C PHE A 265 12.19 -7.86 -3.89
N TYR A 266 11.48 -7.18 -4.81
CA TYR A 266 11.92 -7.02 -6.18
C TYR A 266 13.26 -6.27 -6.29
N PHE A 267 13.49 -5.25 -5.47
CA PHE A 267 14.70 -4.45 -5.51
C PHE A 267 15.79 -4.95 -4.55
N GLN A 268 15.42 -5.74 -3.53
CA GLN A 268 16.34 -6.21 -2.49
C GLN A 268 17.08 -7.48 -2.87
N PHE A 269 16.38 -8.44 -3.49
CA PHE A 269 16.96 -9.72 -3.86
C PHE A 269 17.60 -9.69 -5.25
N PRO A 270 18.63 -10.52 -5.50
CA PRO A 270 19.13 -10.74 -6.86
C PRO A 270 18.00 -11.12 -7.79
N ILE A 271 18.09 -10.66 -9.03
CA ILE A 271 16.98 -10.65 -10.00
C ILE A 271 16.40 -12.06 -10.25
N GLU A 272 17.22 -13.11 -10.15
CA GLU A 272 16.83 -14.51 -10.30
C GLU A 272 16.01 -15.00 -9.10
N TRP A 273 16.34 -14.52 -7.87
CA TRP A 273 15.74 -14.96 -6.61
C TRP A 273 14.46 -14.23 -6.22
N VAL A 274 14.08 -13.19 -6.96
CA VAL A 274 12.81 -12.46 -6.74
C VAL A 274 11.61 -13.42 -6.78
N VAL A 275 11.61 -14.39 -7.70
CA VAL A 275 10.51 -15.36 -7.81
C VAL A 275 10.36 -16.21 -6.54
N VAL A 276 11.48 -16.54 -5.87
CA VAL A 276 11.49 -17.31 -4.61
C VAL A 276 10.96 -16.45 -3.47
N SER A 277 11.42 -15.22 -3.37
CA SER A 277 10.97 -14.29 -2.30
C SER A 277 9.47 -14.03 -2.39
N TRP A 278 8.93 -13.89 -3.61
CA TRP A 278 7.50 -13.76 -3.83
C TRP A 278 6.73 -15.06 -3.50
N ALA A 279 7.27 -16.23 -3.82
CA ALA A 279 6.68 -17.52 -3.43
C ALA A 279 6.68 -17.70 -1.90
N ALA A 280 7.72 -17.24 -1.20
CA ALA A 280 7.76 -17.22 0.26
C ALA A 280 6.71 -16.27 0.84
N LEU A 281 6.47 -15.12 0.21
CA LEU A 281 5.41 -14.22 0.61
C LEU A 281 4.02 -14.82 0.37
N VAL A 282 3.81 -15.60 -0.71
CA VAL A 282 2.56 -16.38 -0.91
C VAL A 282 2.35 -17.32 0.26
N PHE A 283 3.38 -18.07 0.65
CA PHE A 283 3.31 -18.99 1.80
C PHE A 283 2.92 -18.26 3.08
N ALA A 284 3.52 -17.09 3.34
CA ALA A 284 3.22 -16.26 4.51
C ALA A 284 1.78 -15.71 4.46
N LEU A 285 1.32 -15.23 3.29
CA LEU A 285 -0.04 -14.69 3.13
C LEU A 285 -1.13 -15.76 3.31
N LEU A 286 -0.92 -16.97 2.78
CA LEU A 286 -1.85 -18.09 3.00
C LEU A 286 -1.85 -18.54 4.46
N GLY A 287 -0.68 -18.55 5.11
CA GLY A 287 -0.57 -18.77 6.56
C GLY A 287 -1.30 -17.72 7.36
N ALA A 288 -1.15 -16.42 7.01
CA ALA A 288 -1.85 -15.31 7.64
C ALA A 288 -3.37 -15.38 7.41
N ALA A 289 -3.81 -15.76 6.20
CA ALA A 289 -5.23 -15.97 5.91
C ALA A 289 -5.86 -17.02 6.83
N LEU A 290 -5.13 -18.09 7.12
CA LEU A 290 -5.56 -19.16 8.00
C LEU A 290 -5.52 -18.75 9.47
N ALA A 291 -4.45 -18.08 9.91
CA ALA A 291 -4.24 -17.70 11.30
C ALA A 291 -5.17 -16.56 11.75
N LEU A 292 -5.37 -15.57 10.89
CA LEU A 292 -6.17 -14.37 11.18
C LEU A 292 -7.63 -14.48 10.74
N ASP A 293 -7.99 -15.55 10.03
CA ASP A 293 -9.34 -15.78 9.46
C ASP A 293 -9.83 -14.62 8.57
N LYS A 294 -8.93 -14.12 7.71
CA LYS A 294 -9.20 -12.97 6.83
C LYS A 294 -9.12 -13.37 5.35
N PRO A 295 -10.23 -13.29 4.58
CA PRO A 295 -10.25 -13.64 3.15
C PRO A 295 -9.36 -12.74 2.29
N LEU A 296 -9.05 -11.54 2.76
CA LEU A 296 -8.21 -10.58 2.07
C LEU A 296 -6.78 -11.11 1.83
N PHE A 297 -6.17 -11.74 2.85
CA PHE A 297 -4.83 -12.33 2.71
C PHE A 297 -4.83 -13.52 1.74
N LEU A 298 -5.91 -14.31 1.69
CA LEU A 298 -6.07 -15.34 0.67
C LEU A 298 -6.11 -14.73 -0.74
N GLN A 299 -6.89 -13.67 -0.94
CA GLN A 299 -6.98 -12.96 -2.22
C GLN A 299 -5.63 -12.40 -2.67
N GLN A 300 -4.88 -11.78 -1.76
CA GLN A 300 -3.54 -11.27 -2.03
C GLN A 300 -2.56 -12.41 -2.37
N GLY A 301 -2.60 -13.51 -1.61
CA GLY A 301 -1.76 -14.70 -1.88
C GLY A 301 -2.03 -15.31 -3.25
N MET A 302 -3.30 -15.40 -3.66
CA MET A 302 -3.65 -15.90 -4.99
C MET A 302 -3.21 -14.97 -6.11
N LEU A 303 -3.40 -13.65 -5.95
CA LEU A 303 -2.91 -12.68 -6.93
C LEU A 303 -1.38 -12.75 -7.05
N LEU A 304 -0.68 -12.83 -5.93
CA LEU A 304 0.78 -12.95 -5.93
C LEU A 304 1.25 -14.30 -6.54
N THR A 305 0.49 -15.38 -6.39
CA THR A 305 0.78 -16.65 -7.07
C THR A 305 0.80 -16.50 -8.60
N LEU A 306 -0.14 -15.70 -9.16
CA LEU A 306 -0.14 -15.37 -10.58
C LEU A 306 1.06 -14.50 -10.97
N MET A 307 1.48 -13.59 -10.10
CA MET A 307 2.69 -12.77 -10.32
C MET A 307 3.96 -13.66 -10.29
N VAL A 308 4.04 -14.64 -9.39
CA VAL A 308 5.12 -15.64 -9.36
C VAL A 308 5.17 -16.42 -10.67
N PHE A 309 4.02 -16.87 -11.18
CA PHE A 309 3.94 -17.53 -12.48
C PHE A 309 4.45 -16.63 -13.61
N SER A 310 3.91 -15.42 -13.73
CA SER A 310 4.30 -14.47 -14.79
C SER A 310 5.80 -14.14 -14.73
N ARG A 311 6.35 -13.91 -13.55
CA ARG A 311 7.76 -13.63 -13.33
C ARG A 311 8.64 -14.84 -13.67
N GLY A 312 8.27 -16.01 -13.15
CA GLY A 312 8.98 -17.26 -13.41
C GLY A 312 9.04 -17.59 -14.90
N MET A 313 7.91 -17.45 -15.60
CA MET A 313 7.86 -17.67 -17.05
C MET A 313 8.64 -16.61 -17.82
N ALA A 314 8.26 -15.32 -17.68
CA ALA A 314 8.77 -14.28 -18.56
C ALA A 314 10.27 -13.99 -18.34
N HIS A 315 10.71 -13.94 -17.09
CA HIS A 315 12.10 -13.59 -16.78
C HIS A 315 12.98 -14.82 -16.57
N ASN A 316 12.65 -15.67 -15.59
CA ASN A 316 13.55 -16.76 -15.22
C ASN A 316 13.66 -17.86 -16.27
N LEU A 317 12.58 -18.21 -16.96
CA LEU A 317 12.60 -19.27 -17.96
C LEU A 317 12.86 -18.75 -19.38
N PHE A 318 12.00 -17.87 -19.88
CA PHE A 318 12.14 -17.37 -21.27
C PHE A 318 13.26 -16.33 -21.40
N GLY A 319 13.42 -15.41 -20.47
CA GLY A 319 14.50 -14.40 -20.49
C GLY A 319 15.87 -15.07 -20.49
N ALA A 320 16.12 -15.99 -19.55
CA ALA A 320 17.36 -16.72 -19.49
C ALA A 320 17.62 -17.62 -20.73
N SER A 321 16.56 -18.16 -21.35
CA SER A 321 16.68 -19.00 -22.55
C SER A 321 16.95 -18.22 -23.83
N TYR A 322 16.29 -17.06 -24.02
CA TYR A 322 16.38 -16.30 -25.25
C TYR A 322 17.48 -15.25 -25.27
N PHE A 323 17.78 -14.61 -24.13
CA PHE A 323 18.76 -13.54 -24.07
C PHE A 323 20.17 -14.01 -23.67
N GLY A 324 20.36 -15.33 -23.45
CA GLY A 324 21.66 -15.91 -23.21
C GLY A 324 22.33 -15.44 -21.91
N GLU A 325 21.54 -15.15 -20.90
CA GLU A 325 22.07 -14.77 -19.59
C GLU A 325 23.00 -15.83 -19.04
N SER A 326 24.16 -15.39 -18.54
CA SER A 326 25.26 -16.26 -18.11
C SER A 326 24.92 -17.18 -16.94
N ASP A 327 23.94 -16.86 -16.11
CA ASP A 327 23.54 -17.65 -14.95
C ASP A 327 22.18 -18.36 -15.10
N TRP A 328 22.06 -19.17 -16.16
CA TRP A 328 20.89 -20.03 -16.34
C TRP A 328 20.69 -21.01 -15.18
N LYS A 329 21.78 -21.45 -14.47
CA LYS A 329 21.68 -22.36 -13.33
C LYS A 329 20.96 -21.72 -12.15
N GLY A 330 21.29 -20.48 -11.84
CA GLY A 330 20.62 -19.69 -10.82
C GLY A 330 19.13 -19.53 -11.11
N ASN A 331 18.77 -19.19 -12.35
CA ASN A 331 17.39 -19.03 -12.77
C ASN A 331 16.56 -20.32 -12.62
N TYR A 332 17.09 -21.48 -13.07
CA TYR A 332 16.38 -22.75 -12.94
C TYR A 332 16.28 -23.23 -11.48
N LEU A 333 17.33 -23.01 -10.68
CA LEU A 333 17.30 -23.30 -9.26
C LEU A 333 16.25 -22.47 -8.54
N ALA A 334 16.16 -21.17 -8.87
CA ALA A 334 15.17 -20.26 -8.31
C ALA A 334 13.73 -20.68 -8.65
N VAL A 335 13.46 -21.05 -9.92
CA VAL A 335 12.14 -21.56 -10.32
C VAL A 335 11.79 -22.86 -9.59
N SER A 336 12.77 -23.77 -9.44
CA SER A 336 12.57 -25.03 -8.70
C SER A 336 12.26 -24.76 -7.22
N ALA A 337 13.00 -23.85 -6.57
CA ALA A 337 12.77 -23.45 -5.18
C ALA A 337 11.41 -22.75 -5.00
N ALA A 338 11.03 -21.83 -5.90
CA ALA A 338 9.73 -21.19 -5.89
C ALA A 338 8.59 -22.19 -6.05
N SER A 339 8.75 -23.18 -6.97
CA SER A 339 7.77 -24.23 -7.18
C SER A 339 7.63 -25.13 -5.94
N ALA A 340 8.73 -25.49 -5.29
CA ALA A 340 8.70 -26.25 -4.03
C ALA A 340 8.00 -25.46 -2.91
N MET A 341 8.24 -24.15 -2.79
CA MET A 341 7.59 -23.30 -1.81
C MET A 341 6.08 -23.17 -2.06
N LEU A 342 5.65 -23.03 -3.32
CA LEU A 342 4.23 -23.04 -3.68
C LEU A 342 3.59 -24.38 -3.35
N LEU A 343 4.24 -25.50 -3.68
CA LEU A 343 3.73 -26.85 -3.31
C LEU A 343 3.62 -27.01 -1.79
N ALA A 344 4.58 -26.50 -1.01
CA ALA A 344 4.47 -26.48 0.46
C ALA A 344 3.26 -25.66 0.93
N SER A 345 2.89 -24.60 0.20
CA SER A 345 1.72 -23.76 0.50
C SER A 345 0.38 -24.49 0.32
N LEU A 346 0.36 -25.64 -0.37
CA LEU A 346 -0.85 -26.47 -0.54
C LEU A 346 -1.45 -26.90 0.80
N ALA A 347 -0.62 -27.13 1.84
CA ALA A 347 -1.11 -27.46 3.16
C ALA A 347 -2.06 -26.41 3.74
N PHE A 348 -1.76 -25.12 3.52
CA PHE A 348 -2.62 -24.01 3.91
C PHE A 348 -3.82 -23.87 2.95
N ALA A 349 -3.57 -24.00 1.64
CA ALA A 349 -4.61 -23.87 0.63
C ALA A 349 -5.75 -24.90 0.83
N PHE A 350 -5.42 -26.16 1.14
CA PHE A 350 -6.43 -27.17 1.48
C PHE A 350 -7.23 -26.84 2.75
N ARG A 351 -6.59 -26.28 3.77
CA ARG A 351 -7.27 -25.86 5.01
C ARG A 351 -8.16 -24.63 4.80
N LEU A 352 -7.85 -23.79 3.81
CA LEU A 352 -8.60 -22.62 3.44
C LEU A 352 -9.75 -22.92 2.47
N ARG A 353 -9.80 -24.12 1.88
CA ARG A 353 -10.81 -24.53 0.91
C ARG A 353 -12.21 -24.40 1.50
N GLY A 354 -13.06 -23.63 0.84
CA GLY A 354 -14.45 -23.42 1.25
C GLY A 354 -14.66 -22.69 2.57
N ARG A 355 -13.59 -22.25 3.26
CA ARG A 355 -13.68 -21.60 4.55
C ARG A 355 -14.37 -20.24 4.47
N PHE A 356 -14.14 -19.50 3.38
CA PHE A 356 -14.76 -18.21 3.14
C PHE A 356 -15.96 -18.34 2.20
N GLN A 357 -17.16 -18.08 2.72
CA GLN A 357 -18.38 -18.03 1.93
C GLN A 357 -18.50 -16.67 1.24
N LEU A 358 -17.90 -16.55 0.06
CA LEU A 358 -17.97 -15.34 -0.76
C LEU A 358 -19.19 -15.41 -1.67
N GLY A 359 -20.07 -14.40 -1.57
CA GLY A 359 -21.25 -14.28 -2.43
C GLY A 359 -20.87 -14.19 -3.91
N LEU A 360 -21.66 -14.80 -4.79
CA LEU A 360 -21.47 -14.73 -6.24
C LEU A 360 -22.07 -13.44 -6.86
N ASN A 361 -22.47 -12.50 -6.04
CA ASN A 361 -23.02 -11.23 -6.48
C ASN A 361 -21.88 -10.29 -6.93
N GLY A 362 -22.01 -9.71 -8.12
CA GLY A 362 -21.03 -8.77 -8.65
C GLY A 362 -20.70 -8.97 -10.14
N SER A 363 -19.68 -8.25 -10.60
CA SER A 363 -19.16 -8.31 -11.98
C SER A 363 -18.65 -9.72 -12.35
N ARG A 364 -18.46 -9.98 -13.66
CA ARG A 364 -17.86 -11.25 -14.13
C ARG A 364 -16.50 -11.51 -13.48
N LEU A 365 -15.69 -10.46 -13.33
CA LEU A 365 -14.38 -10.55 -12.69
C LEU A 365 -14.48 -10.93 -11.22
N THR A 366 -15.38 -10.29 -10.46
CA THR A 366 -15.62 -10.62 -9.05
C THR A 366 -16.03 -12.08 -8.86
N ARG A 367 -16.91 -12.58 -9.73
CA ARG A 367 -17.34 -14.00 -9.72
C ARG A 367 -16.19 -14.96 -9.99
N LEU A 368 -15.32 -14.65 -10.95
CA LEU A 368 -14.11 -15.47 -11.23
C LEU A 368 -13.16 -15.48 -10.03
N VAL A 369 -12.89 -14.33 -9.43
CA VAL A 369 -12.04 -14.23 -8.22
C VAL A 369 -12.64 -15.04 -7.08
N HIS A 370 -13.93 -14.90 -6.81
CA HIS A 370 -14.61 -15.65 -5.76
C HIS A 370 -14.64 -17.16 -6.05
N ALA A 371 -14.84 -17.57 -7.31
CA ALA A 371 -14.77 -18.98 -7.70
C ALA A 371 -13.36 -19.56 -7.48
N ALA A 372 -12.32 -18.82 -7.83
CA ALA A 372 -10.93 -19.18 -7.57
C ALA A 372 -10.63 -19.27 -6.06
N MET A 373 -11.11 -18.32 -5.25
CA MET A 373 -10.92 -18.31 -3.79
C MET A 373 -11.64 -19.46 -3.07
N ARG A 374 -12.66 -20.07 -3.67
CA ARG A 374 -13.31 -21.27 -3.11
C ARG A 374 -12.42 -22.52 -3.17
N ARG A 375 -11.52 -22.59 -4.15
CA ARG A 375 -10.58 -23.69 -4.37
C ARG A 375 -9.16 -23.17 -4.58
N PRO A 376 -8.58 -22.55 -3.56
CA PRO A 376 -7.25 -21.94 -3.69
C PRO A 376 -6.16 -22.99 -4.00
N GLU A 377 -6.37 -24.24 -3.59
CA GLU A 377 -5.46 -25.36 -3.89
C GLU A 377 -5.23 -25.56 -5.39
N GLN A 378 -6.20 -25.23 -6.22
CA GLN A 378 -6.08 -25.38 -7.67
C GLN A 378 -4.97 -24.48 -8.21
N LEU A 379 -5.03 -23.17 -7.91
CA LEU A 379 -4.06 -22.20 -8.41
C LEU A 379 -2.66 -22.48 -7.86
N VAL A 380 -2.56 -22.74 -6.55
CA VAL A 380 -1.31 -23.03 -5.86
C VAL A 380 -0.66 -24.34 -6.34
N PHE A 381 -1.45 -25.27 -6.89
CA PHE A 381 -0.95 -26.49 -7.51
C PHE A 381 -0.59 -26.32 -8.99
N PHE A 382 -1.47 -25.72 -9.81
CA PHE A 382 -1.24 -25.64 -11.24
C PHE A 382 -0.04 -24.76 -11.60
N VAL A 383 0.18 -23.68 -10.86
CA VAL A 383 1.29 -22.75 -11.13
C VAL A 383 2.65 -23.44 -11.03
N PRO A 384 3.03 -24.13 -9.92
CA PRO A 384 4.31 -24.80 -9.85
C PRO A 384 4.44 -25.97 -10.84
N VAL A 385 3.37 -26.73 -11.09
CA VAL A 385 3.41 -27.79 -12.09
C VAL A 385 3.71 -27.22 -13.49
N LEU A 386 3.02 -26.16 -13.91
CA LEU A 386 3.31 -25.53 -15.20
C LEU A 386 4.72 -24.96 -15.26
N LEU A 387 5.20 -24.30 -14.20
CA LEU A 387 6.57 -23.79 -14.16
C LEU A 387 7.61 -24.90 -14.33
N VAL A 388 7.41 -26.05 -13.66
CA VAL A 388 8.32 -27.22 -13.79
C VAL A 388 8.21 -27.84 -15.19
N THR A 389 7.01 -28.04 -15.71
CA THR A 389 6.79 -28.57 -17.06
C THR A 389 7.51 -27.71 -18.13
N PHE A 390 7.36 -26.39 -18.08
CA PHE A 390 8.04 -25.48 -19.01
C PHE A 390 9.55 -25.44 -18.78
N MET A 391 9.99 -25.45 -17.52
CA MET A 391 11.41 -25.53 -17.18
C MET A 391 12.06 -26.76 -17.79
N LEU A 392 11.45 -27.92 -17.64
CA LEU A 392 11.94 -29.17 -18.24
C LEU A 392 11.97 -29.13 -19.77
N ALA A 393 10.93 -28.50 -20.39
CA ALA A 393 10.88 -28.34 -21.83
C ALA A 393 12.03 -27.48 -22.38
N LEU A 394 12.40 -26.41 -21.67
CA LEU A 394 13.45 -25.49 -22.09
C LEU A 394 14.86 -26.00 -21.76
N LYS A 395 15.01 -26.77 -20.69
CA LYS A 395 16.32 -27.22 -20.18
C LYS A 395 16.78 -28.53 -20.76
N MET A 396 15.88 -29.50 -20.94
CA MET A 396 16.25 -30.84 -21.32
C MET A 396 16.52 -30.96 -22.83
N LYS A 397 17.45 -31.80 -23.21
CA LYS A 397 17.66 -32.19 -24.61
C LYS A 397 16.38 -32.84 -25.16
N THR A 398 16.12 -32.67 -26.43
CA THR A 398 14.88 -33.11 -27.09
C THR A 398 14.50 -34.56 -26.75
N GLY A 399 15.46 -35.48 -26.67
CA GLY A 399 15.21 -36.87 -26.30
C GLY A 399 14.88 -37.10 -24.81
N LEU A 400 15.24 -36.19 -23.91
CA LEU A 400 15.02 -36.33 -22.48
C LEU A 400 13.78 -35.54 -21.99
N ILE A 401 13.20 -34.69 -22.81
CA ILE A 401 12.00 -33.90 -22.41
C ILE A 401 10.87 -34.85 -22.03
N THR A 402 10.57 -35.84 -22.88
CA THR A 402 9.45 -36.75 -22.65
C THR A 402 9.69 -37.66 -21.45
N VAL A 403 10.95 -38.05 -21.20
CA VAL A 403 11.35 -38.79 -19.98
C VAL A 403 11.08 -37.96 -18.73
N SER A 404 11.53 -36.70 -18.75
CA SER A 404 11.37 -35.78 -17.61
C SER A 404 9.89 -35.48 -17.33
N TRP A 405 9.08 -35.23 -18.36
CA TRP A 405 7.64 -35.06 -18.23
C TRP A 405 6.92 -36.32 -17.75
N GLY A 406 7.39 -37.51 -18.16
CA GLY A 406 6.88 -38.78 -17.64
C GLY A 406 7.11 -38.94 -16.14
N ILE A 407 8.30 -38.58 -15.66
CA ILE A 407 8.63 -38.59 -14.23
C ILE A 407 7.78 -37.54 -13.48
N GLU A 408 7.68 -36.32 -14.00
CA GLU A 408 6.84 -35.28 -13.43
C GLU A 408 5.39 -35.74 -13.32
N ALA A 409 4.84 -36.34 -14.37
CA ALA A 409 3.47 -36.83 -14.39
C ALA A 409 3.21 -37.88 -13.31
N VAL A 410 4.17 -38.83 -13.09
CA VAL A 410 4.07 -39.79 -12.00
C VAL A 410 4.12 -39.11 -10.63
N LEU A 411 5.01 -38.14 -10.42
CA LEU A 411 5.10 -37.41 -9.16
C LEU A 411 3.80 -36.61 -8.88
N VAL A 412 3.27 -35.94 -9.90
CA VAL A 412 1.97 -35.25 -9.82
C VAL A 412 0.85 -36.23 -9.50
N PHE A 413 0.83 -37.39 -10.13
CA PHE A 413 -0.17 -38.41 -9.86
C PHE A 413 -0.05 -38.96 -8.43
N MET A 414 1.17 -39.24 -7.94
CA MET A 414 1.41 -39.67 -6.55
C MET A 414 0.94 -38.61 -5.54
N LEU A 415 1.28 -37.34 -5.78
CA LEU A 415 0.81 -36.24 -4.94
C LEU A 415 -0.74 -36.16 -4.93
N ALA A 416 -1.36 -36.27 -6.11
CA ALA A 416 -2.80 -36.29 -6.25
C ALA A 416 -3.46 -37.45 -5.48
N PHE A 417 -2.79 -38.57 -5.42
CA PHE A 417 -3.23 -39.73 -4.66
C PHE A 417 -3.14 -39.50 -3.16
N ALA A 418 -2.03 -38.90 -2.70
CA ALA A 418 -1.80 -38.59 -1.29
C ALA A 418 -2.83 -37.56 -0.76
N VAL A 419 -3.17 -36.52 -1.56
CA VAL A 419 -4.16 -35.48 -1.16
C VAL A 419 -5.60 -35.80 -1.57
N LYS A 420 -5.85 -36.91 -2.25
CA LYS A 420 -7.17 -37.41 -2.70
C LYS A 420 -7.94 -36.42 -3.59
N GLU A 421 -7.23 -35.68 -4.45
CA GLU A 421 -7.81 -34.63 -5.30
C GLU A 421 -7.92 -35.08 -6.76
N THR A 422 -9.15 -35.09 -7.30
CA THR A 422 -9.46 -35.60 -8.64
C THR A 422 -8.83 -34.76 -9.76
N SER A 423 -8.83 -33.43 -9.60
CA SER A 423 -8.24 -32.52 -10.63
C SER A 423 -6.75 -32.75 -10.79
N PHE A 424 -6.01 -32.98 -9.71
CA PHE A 424 -4.59 -33.26 -9.76
C PHE A 424 -4.29 -34.60 -10.44
N ARG A 425 -5.12 -35.63 -10.18
CA ARG A 425 -5.01 -36.93 -10.89
C ARG A 425 -5.22 -36.76 -12.41
N ARG A 426 -6.23 -36.00 -12.80
CA ARG A 426 -6.48 -35.73 -14.22
C ARG A 426 -5.31 -35.01 -14.88
N THR A 427 -4.64 -34.11 -14.16
CA THR A 427 -3.44 -33.41 -14.63
C THR A 427 -2.29 -34.39 -14.85
N GLY A 428 -1.98 -35.25 -13.89
CA GLY A 428 -0.92 -36.28 -14.05
C GLY A 428 -1.20 -37.23 -15.22
N LEU A 429 -2.44 -37.71 -15.36
CA LEU A 429 -2.86 -38.50 -16.51
C LEU A 429 -2.80 -37.73 -17.83
N GLY A 430 -3.22 -36.48 -17.85
CA GLY A 430 -3.13 -35.61 -19.02
C GLY A 430 -1.69 -35.38 -19.48
N LEU A 431 -0.77 -35.17 -18.53
CA LEU A 431 0.64 -35.02 -18.84
C LEU A 431 1.25 -36.35 -19.40
N LEU A 432 0.87 -37.52 -18.85
CA LEU A 432 1.26 -38.82 -19.42
C LEU A 432 0.71 -39.01 -20.84
N LEU A 433 -0.53 -38.63 -21.08
CA LEU A 433 -1.14 -38.67 -22.42
C LEU A 433 -0.36 -37.78 -23.41
N VAL A 434 0.05 -36.59 -22.99
CA VAL A 434 0.90 -35.69 -23.78
C VAL A 434 2.25 -36.34 -24.07
N CYS A 435 2.85 -37.03 -23.11
CA CYS A 435 4.10 -37.80 -23.33
C CYS A 435 3.92 -38.88 -24.41
N VAL A 436 2.85 -39.68 -24.34
CA VAL A 436 2.54 -40.71 -25.32
C VAL A 436 2.31 -40.09 -26.71
N GLY A 437 1.54 -39.05 -26.79
CA GLY A 437 1.27 -38.29 -28.03
C GLY A 437 2.58 -37.75 -28.65
N LYS A 438 3.46 -37.18 -27.81
CA LYS A 438 4.76 -36.67 -28.25
C LYS A 438 5.66 -37.76 -28.77
N ILE A 439 5.71 -38.91 -28.10
CA ILE A 439 6.46 -40.07 -28.58
C ILE A 439 5.99 -40.51 -29.97
N ALA A 440 4.68 -40.67 -30.14
CA ALA A 440 4.09 -41.13 -31.39
C ALA A 440 4.26 -40.12 -32.54
N ALA A 441 4.11 -38.82 -32.27
CA ALA A 441 4.12 -37.78 -33.31
C ALA A 441 5.52 -37.26 -33.65
N LEU A 442 6.42 -37.16 -32.66
CA LEU A 442 7.69 -36.44 -32.80
C LEU A 442 8.92 -37.29 -32.47
N ASP A 443 8.93 -37.96 -31.33
CA ASP A 443 10.12 -38.60 -30.81
C ASP A 443 10.48 -39.90 -31.61
N PHE A 444 9.45 -40.59 -32.07
CA PHE A 444 9.67 -41.82 -32.88
C PHE A 444 10.44 -41.54 -34.19
N TRP A 445 10.22 -40.39 -34.81
CA TRP A 445 10.83 -40.01 -36.06
C TRP A 445 12.14 -39.22 -35.90
N GLY A 446 12.27 -38.42 -34.85
CA GLY A 446 13.37 -37.45 -34.74
C GLY A 446 14.51 -37.83 -33.79
N LEU A 447 14.33 -38.84 -32.90
CA LEU A 447 15.35 -39.21 -31.92
C LEU A 447 16.36 -40.23 -32.39
N GLN A 448 17.55 -40.21 -31.80
CA GLN A 448 18.55 -41.30 -31.96
C GLN A 448 18.02 -42.60 -31.33
N ILE A 449 18.46 -43.74 -31.84
CA ILE A 449 17.98 -45.06 -31.44
C ILE A 449 18.09 -45.28 -29.92
N ARG A 450 19.17 -44.87 -29.30
CA ARG A 450 19.37 -44.98 -27.84
C ARG A 450 18.33 -44.20 -27.05
N ASP A 451 18.05 -42.95 -27.46
CA ASP A 451 17.12 -42.09 -26.73
C ASP A 451 15.67 -42.53 -26.93
N LYS A 452 15.33 -43.13 -28.07
CA LYS A 452 14.03 -43.81 -28.30
C LYS A 452 13.78 -44.93 -27.29
N TYR A 453 14.75 -45.84 -27.11
CA TYR A 453 14.59 -46.91 -26.14
C TYR A 453 14.45 -46.42 -24.71
N ILE A 454 15.25 -45.45 -24.27
CA ILE A 454 15.19 -44.90 -22.93
C ILE A 454 13.80 -44.28 -22.70
N THR A 455 13.31 -43.49 -23.66
CA THR A 455 11.99 -42.83 -23.57
C THR A 455 10.85 -43.84 -23.49
N LEU A 456 10.85 -44.85 -24.35
CA LEU A 456 9.83 -45.91 -24.35
C LEU A 456 9.82 -46.72 -23.05
N ILE A 457 11.00 -47.06 -22.49
CA ILE A 457 11.13 -47.81 -21.25
C ILE A 457 10.57 -46.97 -20.08
N VAL A 458 11.01 -45.71 -19.93
CA VAL A 458 10.58 -44.86 -18.80
C VAL A 458 9.10 -44.57 -18.86
N VAL A 459 8.55 -44.20 -20.03
CA VAL A 459 7.11 -43.93 -20.17
C VAL A 459 6.30 -45.19 -20.00
N GLY A 460 6.81 -46.36 -20.51
CA GLY A 460 6.18 -47.67 -20.30
C GLY A 460 6.11 -48.04 -18.82
N ILE A 461 7.19 -47.86 -18.05
CA ILE A 461 7.21 -48.06 -16.59
C ILE A 461 6.22 -47.12 -15.91
N ALA A 462 6.20 -45.82 -16.29
CA ALA A 462 5.28 -44.82 -15.72
C ALA A 462 3.81 -45.24 -15.94
N LEU A 463 3.43 -45.61 -17.16
CA LEU A 463 2.09 -46.08 -17.49
C LEU A 463 1.73 -47.37 -16.73
N THR A 464 2.63 -48.32 -16.65
CA THR A 464 2.40 -49.58 -15.90
C THR A 464 2.22 -49.28 -14.41
N PHE A 465 3.03 -48.40 -13.85
CA PHE A 465 2.93 -48.03 -12.43
C PHE A 465 1.59 -47.31 -12.13
N VAL A 466 1.18 -46.37 -12.96
CA VAL A 466 -0.11 -45.67 -12.81
C VAL A 466 -1.28 -46.66 -12.98
N SER A 467 -1.20 -47.59 -13.98
CA SER A 467 -2.21 -48.64 -14.16
C SER A 467 -2.29 -49.59 -12.96
N PHE A 468 -1.15 -49.99 -12.39
CA PHE A 468 -1.10 -50.80 -11.17
C PHE A 468 -1.78 -50.06 -9.99
N LEU A 469 -1.48 -48.79 -9.78
CA LEU A 469 -2.15 -47.99 -8.73
C LEU A 469 -3.66 -47.91 -8.93
N TYR A 470 -4.10 -47.73 -10.17
CA TYR A 470 -5.55 -47.72 -10.50
C TYR A 470 -6.20 -49.07 -10.21
N THR A 471 -5.54 -50.19 -10.54
CA THR A 471 -6.10 -51.53 -10.30
C THR A 471 -6.14 -51.85 -8.82
N ARG A 472 -5.06 -51.57 -8.09
CA ARG A 472 -4.91 -51.92 -6.67
C ARG A 472 -5.80 -51.10 -5.76
N TYR A 473 -6.03 -49.83 -6.10
CA TYR A 473 -6.80 -48.87 -5.29
C TYR A 473 -8.10 -48.43 -5.98
N GLY A 474 -8.62 -49.19 -6.95
CA GLY A 474 -9.76 -48.87 -7.77
C GLY A 474 -11.03 -48.58 -6.98
N ASP A 475 -11.28 -49.35 -5.91
CA ASP A 475 -12.45 -49.18 -5.06
C ASP A 475 -12.38 -47.89 -4.23
N THR A 476 -11.18 -47.56 -3.74
CA THR A 476 -10.95 -46.27 -3.06
C THR A 476 -11.08 -45.09 -4.04
N ILE A 477 -10.68 -45.26 -5.28
CA ILE A 477 -10.77 -44.25 -6.34
C ILE A 477 -12.23 -44.05 -6.75
N ARG A 478 -13.07 -45.08 -6.83
CA ARG A 478 -14.50 -44.99 -7.16
C ARG A 478 -15.31 -44.30 -6.07
N GLN A 479 -14.91 -44.39 -4.80
CA GLN A 479 -15.59 -43.68 -3.70
C GLN A 479 -15.41 -42.17 -3.73
N TYR A 480 -14.41 -41.66 -4.48
CA TYR A 480 -14.10 -40.22 -4.61
C TYR A 480 -14.34 -39.66 -6.02
N LEU A 481 -15.00 -40.41 -6.90
CA LEU A 481 -15.52 -39.97 -8.21
C LEU A 481 -16.90 -39.37 -8.07
#